data_50917794a9eaf49b82a02d1257f46239
#
_entry.id   50917794a9eaf49b82a02d1257f46239
#
_cell.length_a   1.000
_cell.length_b   1.000
_cell.length_c   1.000
_cell.angle_alpha   90.00
_cell.angle_beta   90.00
_cell.angle_gamma   90.00
#
_symmetry.space_group_name_H-M   'P 1'
#
loop_
_entity.id
_entity.type
_entity.pdbx_description
1 polymer ?
#
loop_
_entity_poly.entity_id
_entity_poly.type
_entity_poly.pdbx_seq_one_letter_code
_entity_poly.pdbx_strand_id
1 'polypeptide(L)'
;MKRVAYILFLSCLFGVTTATAQEMTREERIKALERLQAEDVEWEKNTLNVMSQNLPEDIETMSLPPLSVFLDAVVENATVKRAQSEIDEAKNELSLQKRDWWDLFRIHGNYSYGKYNMIGNASSEYTPLYQTAMSSAQHNYNVGASVTIPLGEFTNRKKKLKKYKYDIEQLQYTKEEIVENRQLMILDAYNTVTQLLSTIQAKAESAALYNAQMKILEYNFIQGKLDIASLAIERSRRSGAVTSYAEARVQLHNAIVQLEMLTNVRIINEK
;
A
#
# COMPACT_ATOMS: atom_id res chain seq x y z
N MET A 1 35.33 32.06 -73.52
CA MET A 1 36.03 30.79 -73.20
C MET A 1 36.18 30.49 -71.70
N LYS A 2 36.01 31.43 -70.75
CA LYS A 2 36.14 31.17 -69.31
C LYS A 2 34.89 30.56 -68.65
N ARG A 3 33.71 30.63 -69.26
CA ARG A 3 32.44 30.05 -68.68
C ARG A 3 32.24 28.61 -69.06
N VAL A 4 32.82 28.04 -70.07
CA VAL A 4 32.72 26.64 -70.47
C VAL A 4 33.66 25.77 -69.64
N ALA A 5 34.79 26.31 -69.17
CA ALA A 5 35.74 25.63 -68.32
C ALA A 5 35.16 25.37 -66.86
N TYR A 6 34.29 26.30 -66.39
CA TYR A 6 33.62 26.14 -65.06
C TYR A 6 32.53 25.08 -65.07
N ILE A 7 31.83 24.88 -66.17
CA ILE A 7 30.78 23.84 -66.29
C ILE A 7 31.42 22.44 -66.37
N LEU A 8 32.54 22.29 -66.99
CA LEU A 8 33.31 21.04 -67.09
C LEU A 8 33.99 20.67 -65.70
N PHE A 9 34.35 21.66 -64.89
CA PHE A 9 34.95 21.44 -63.61
C PHE A 9 33.90 21.10 -62.56
N LEU A 10 32.65 21.61 -62.72
CA LEU A 10 31.52 21.26 -61.79
C LEU A 10 30.95 19.89 -62.13
N SER A 11 31.05 19.35 -63.32
CA SER A 11 30.60 18.01 -63.68
C SER A 11 31.57 16.90 -63.22
N CYS A 12 32.84 17.22 -62.97
CA CYS A 12 33.78 16.25 -62.36
C CYS A 12 33.69 16.16 -60.83
N LEU A 13 33.03 17.13 -60.15
CA LEU A 13 32.86 17.11 -58.71
C LEU A 13 31.57 16.34 -58.24
N PHE A 14 30.65 16.01 -59.13
CA PHE A 14 29.62 15.06 -59.03
C PHE A 14 30.03 13.66 -59.52
N GLY A 15 31.27 13.30 -59.28
CA GLY A 15 31.64 11.89 -59.25
C GLY A 15 30.81 11.22 -58.22
N VAL A 16 29.70 10.60 -58.67
CA VAL A 16 28.91 9.65 -57.94
C VAL A 16 29.88 8.65 -57.38
N THR A 17 30.26 8.82 -56.12
CA THR A 17 30.68 7.72 -55.31
C THR A 17 29.46 6.83 -55.22
N THR A 18 29.23 5.95 -56.18
CA THR A 18 28.51 4.72 -55.97
C THR A 18 29.28 4.04 -54.84
N ALA A 19 28.79 4.23 -53.63
CA ALA A 19 29.14 3.36 -52.56
C ALA A 19 28.68 1.99 -53.06
N THR A 20 29.58 1.29 -53.70
CA THR A 20 29.43 -0.15 -53.91
C THR A 20 29.30 -0.71 -52.52
N ALA A 21 28.07 -1.07 -52.16
CA ALA A 21 27.82 -1.88 -50.98
C ALA A 21 28.73 -3.10 -51.18
N GLN A 22 29.87 -3.10 -50.47
CA GLN A 22 30.86 -4.13 -50.57
C GLN A 22 30.14 -5.39 -50.11
N GLU A 23 29.80 -6.29 -51.08
CA GLU A 23 29.15 -7.55 -50.74
C GLU A 23 30.09 -8.29 -49.82
N MET A 24 29.69 -8.36 -48.53
CA MET A 24 30.44 -9.09 -47.55
C MET A 24 30.68 -10.52 -48.02
N THR A 25 31.91 -10.99 -47.96
CA THR A 25 32.25 -12.37 -48.26
C THR A 25 31.57 -13.30 -47.24
N ARG A 26 31.41 -14.56 -47.59
CA ARG A 26 30.77 -15.56 -46.67
C ARG A 26 31.52 -15.63 -45.31
N GLU A 27 32.85 -15.57 -45.33
CA GLU A 27 33.66 -15.58 -44.12
C GLU A 27 33.48 -14.34 -43.24
N GLU A 28 33.35 -13.15 -43.84
CA GLU A 28 33.06 -11.92 -43.12
C GLU A 28 31.67 -11.94 -42.48
N ARG A 29 30.66 -12.54 -43.15
CA ARG A 29 29.32 -12.73 -42.60
C ARG A 29 29.31 -13.68 -41.38
N ILE A 30 30.09 -14.76 -41.45
CA ILE A 30 30.23 -15.69 -40.31
C ILE A 30 30.85 -14.95 -39.12
N LYS A 31 31.96 -14.20 -39.33
CA LYS A 31 32.62 -13.45 -38.23
C LYS A 31 31.70 -12.37 -37.65
N ALA A 32 30.93 -11.68 -38.50
CA ALA A 32 29.96 -10.68 -38.05
C ALA A 32 28.84 -11.35 -37.18
N LEU A 33 28.35 -12.50 -37.60
CA LEU A 33 27.36 -13.26 -36.89
C LEU A 33 27.87 -13.75 -35.53
N GLU A 34 29.08 -14.31 -35.46
CA GLU A 34 29.72 -14.76 -34.22
C GLU A 34 29.85 -13.61 -33.18
N ARG A 35 30.24 -12.40 -33.63
CA ARG A 35 30.30 -11.22 -32.75
C ARG A 35 28.92 -10.85 -32.24
N LEU A 36 27.93 -10.79 -33.13
CA LEU A 36 26.56 -10.48 -32.75
C LEU A 36 25.96 -11.53 -31.77
N GLN A 37 26.25 -12.80 -31.96
CA GLN A 37 25.81 -13.85 -31.04
C GLN A 37 26.51 -13.75 -29.67
N ALA A 38 27.80 -13.39 -29.63
CA ALA A 38 28.52 -13.15 -28.38
C ALA A 38 27.91 -11.96 -27.59
N GLU A 39 27.57 -10.87 -28.29
CA GLU A 39 26.87 -9.73 -27.70
C GLU A 39 25.49 -10.10 -27.16
N ASP A 40 24.73 -10.96 -27.87
CA ASP A 40 23.43 -11.45 -27.37
C ASP A 40 23.56 -12.26 -26.09
N VAL A 41 24.53 -13.16 -26.03
CA VAL A 41 24.79 -13.99 -24.83
C VAL A 41 25.16 -13.11 -23.64
N GLU A 42 25.98 -12.09 -23.85
CA GLU A 42 26.35 -11.14 -22.80
C GLU A 42 25.16 -10.30 -22.35
N TRP A 43 24.36 -9.81 -23.29
CA TRP A 43 23.15 -9.09 -23.00
C TRP A 43 22.11 -9.95 -22.23
N GLU A 44 21.89 -11.20 -22.66
CA GLU A 44 20.99 -12.13 -21.99
C GLU A 44 21.46 -12.40 -20.55
N LYS A 45 22.75 -12.62 -20.33
CA LYS A 45 23.30 -12.80 -18.97
C LYS A 45 23.11 -11.58 -18.10
N ASN A 46 23.36 -10.39 -18.62
CA ASN A 46 23.32 -9.17 -17.84
C ASN A 46 21.88 -8.69 -17.57
N THR A 47 20.96 -8.89 -18.51
CA THR A 47 19.59 -8.36 -18.42
C THR A 47 18.60 -9.39 -17.90
N LEU A 48 18.58 -10.58 -18.49
CA LEU A 48 17.57 -11.60 -18.14
C LEU A 48 17.87 -12.29 -16.81
N ASN A 49 19.13 -12.55 -16.49
CA ASN A 49 19.48 -13.17 -15.20
C ASN A 49 19.13 -12.24 -14.02
N VAL A 50 19.35 -10.95 -14.17
CA VAL A 50 18.96 -9.98 -13.11
C VAL A 50 17.44 -9.95 -12.94
N MET A 51 16.69 -10.02 -14.02
CA MET A 51 15.21 -10.01 -13.98
C MET A 51 14.62 -11.32 -13.45
N SER A 52 15.32 -12.46 -13.62
CA SER A 52 14.78 -13.80 -13.28
C SER A 52 15.31 -14.40 -11.99
N GLN A 53 16.28 -13.77 -11.31
CA GLN A 53 17.02 -14.34 -10.16
C GLN A 53 16.13 -14.82 -8.99
N ASN A 54 14.93 -14.27 -8.85
CA ASN A 54 14.03 -14.58 -7.74
C ASN A 54 12.62 -15.02 -8.19
N LEU A 55 12.46 -15.38 -9.48
CA LEU A 55 11.14 -15.79 -9.97
C LEU A 55 10.98 -17.32 -9.89
N PRO A 56 9.83 -17.81 -9.40
CA PRO A 56 9.49 -19.22 -9.47
C PRO A 56 9.44 -19.70 -10.92
N GLU A 57 9.97 -20.92 -11.16
CA GLU A 57 9.96 -21.52 -12.51
C GLU A 57 8.55 -21.80 -13.02
N ASP A 58 7.64 -22.16 -12.11
CA ASP A 58 6.28 -22.61 -12.41
C ASP A 58 5.21 -21.49 -12.45
N ILE A 59 5.64 -20.20 -12.46
CA ILE A 59 4.71 -19.07 -12.37
C ILE A 59 3.67 -19.01 -13.51
N GLU A 60 3.99 -19.58 -14.65
CA GLU A 60 3.14 -19.57 -15.85
C GLU A 60 2.03 -20.65 -15.83
N THR A 61 2.27 -21.74 -15.10
CA THR A 61 1.34 -22.89 -15.00
C THR A 61 0.50 -22.84 -13.74
N MET A 62 0.63 -21.79 -12.96
CA MET A 62 -0.04 -21.63 -11.67
C MET A 62 -1.56 -21.50 -11.86
N SER A 63 -2.31 -22.28 -11.09
CA SER A 63 -3.77 -22.13 -11.01
C SER A 63 -4.13 -21.17 -9.89
N LEU A 64 -4.77 -20.04 -10.22
CA LEU A 64 -5.24 -19.08 -9.24
C LEU A 64 -6.47 -19.63 -8.49
N PRO A 65 -6.51 -19.61 -7.15
CA PRO A 65 -7.70 -19.91 -6.38
C PRO A 65 -8.88 -19.00 -6.76
N PRO A 66 -10.13 -19.44 -6.54
CA PRO A 66 -11.30 -18.61 -6.87
C PRO A 66 -11.31 -17.34 -5.98
N LEU A 67 -11.83 -16.25 -6.53
CA LEU A 67 -11.89 -14.94 -5.88
C LEU A 67 -12.54 -14.98 -4.49
N SER A 68 -13.51 -15.87 -4.26
CA SER A 68 -14.19 -16.01 -2.97
C SER A 68 -13.22 -16.28 -1.81
N VAL A 69 -12.19 -17.10 -2.03
CA VAL A 69 -11.18 -17.41 -0.99
C VAL A 69 -10.45 -16.14 -0.51
N PHE A 70 -10.13 -15.25 -1.45
CA PHE A 70 -9.46 -13.99 -1.13
C PHE A 70 -10.38 -12.97 -0.46
N LEU A 71 -11.65 -12.94 -0.86
CA LEU A 71 -12.64 -12.06 -0.24
C LEU A 71 -12.97 -12.51 1.19
N ASP A 72 -13.05 -13.80 1.46
CA ASP A 72 -13.29 -14.34 2.81
C ASP A 72 -12.11 -14.03 3.74
N ALA A 73 -10.90 -13.99 3.22
CA ALA A 73 -9.69 -13.65 3.98
C ALA A 73 -9.65 -12.18 4.46
N VAL A 74 -10.49 -11.29 3.93
CA VAL A 74 -10.56 -9.87 4.36
C VAL A 74 -10.82 -9.74 5.85
N VAL A 75 -11.64 -10.61 6.43
CA VAL A 75 -12.01 -10.57 7.86
C VAL A 75 -10.78 -10.75 8.75
N GLU A 76 -9.80 -11.53 8.30
CA GLU A 76 -8.55 -11.77 9.02
C GLU A 76 -7.55 -10.61 8.94
N ASN A 77 -7.81 -9.60 8.11
CA ASN A 77 -6.93 -8.47 7.90
C ASN A 77 -6.79 -7.61 9.18
N ALA A 78 -5.57 -7.18 9.47
CA ALA A 78 -5.24 -6.41 10.67
C ALA A 78 -6.04 -5.08 10.77
N THR A 79 -6.33 -4.42 9.63
CA THR A 79 -7.11 -3.18 9.62
C THR A 79 -8.58 -3.42 10.01
N VAL A 80 -9.16 -4.53 9.58
CA VAL A 80 -10.53 -4.93 9.93
C VAL A 80 -10.60 -5.35 11.41
N LYS A 81 -9.62 -6.11 11.89
CA LYS A 81 -9.49 -6.48 13.31
C LYS A 81 -9.33 -5.26 14.21
N ARG A 82 -8.57 -4.27 13.78
CA ARG A 82 -8.43 -2.99 14.49
C ARG A 82 -9.78 -2.27 14.60
N ALA A 83 -10.50 -2.11 13.50
CA ALA A 83 -11.83 -1.49 13.51
C ALA A 83 -12.81 -2.25 14.41
N GLN A 84 -12.72 -3.59 14.46
CA GLN A 84 -13.51 -4.39 15.39
C GLN A 84 -13.15 -4.10 16.84
N SER A 85 -11.86 -3.96 17.16
CA SER A 85 -11.42 -3.63 18.52
C SER A 85 -11.89 -2.24 18.96
N GLU A 86 -11.92 -1.25 18.06
CA GLU A 86 -12.46 0.09 18.32
C GLU A 86 -13.97 0.04 18.65
N ILE A 87 -14.74 -0.81 17.94
CA ILE A 87 -16.16 -1.05 18.26
C ILE A 87 -16.33 -1.68 19.66
N ASP A 88 -15.49 -2.65 19.98
CA ASP A 88 -15.57 -3.35 21.25
C ASP A 88 -15.13 -2.45 22.43
N GLU A 89 -14.17 -1.56 22.22
CA GLU A 89 -13.81 -0.48 23.15
C GLU A 89 -15.00 0.46 23.40
N ALA A 90 -15.65 0.94 22.35
CA ALA A 90 -16.83 1.81 22.48
C ALA A 90 -18.00 1.12 23.16
N LYS A 91 -18.21 -0.19 22.98
CA LYS A 91 -19.19 -0.98 23.72
C LYS A 91 -18.85 -1.08 25.19
N ASN A 92 -17.58 -1.26 25.54
CA ASN A 92 -17.11 -1.26 26.92
C ASN A 92 -17.33 0.10 27.58
N GLU A 93 -17.05 1.19 26.85
CA GLU A 93 -17.29 2.55 27.33
C GLU A 93 -18.79 2.80 27.59
N LEU A 94 -19.67 2.39 26.67
CA LEU A 94 -21.12 2.43 26.90
C LEU A 94 -21.51 1.62 28.16
N SER A 95 -20.90 0.48 28.39
CA SER A 95 -21.14 -0.36 29.57
C SER A 95 -20.70 0.34 30.87
N LEU A 96 -19.54 1.02 30.86
CA LEU A 96 -19.08 1.84 31.98
C LEU A 96 -20.04 3.00 32.24
N GLN A 97 -20.43 3.75 31.19
CA GLN A 97 -21.36 4.87 31.31
C GLN A 97 -22.76 4.43 31.82
N LYS A 98 -23.18 3.20 31.56
CA LYS A 98 -24.40 2.65 32.19
C LYS A 98 -24.24 2.47 33.69
N ARG A 99 -23.04 2.20 34.20
CA ARG A 99 -22.76 2.01 35.65
C ARG A 99 -22.47 3.32 36.38
N ASP A 100 -22.05 4.36 35.71
CA ASP A 100 -21.70 5.68 36.27
C ASP A 100 -22.85 6.38 36.99
N TRP A 101 -24.08 5.84 36.94
CA TRP A 101 -25.19 6.39 37.71
C TRP A 101 -24.97 6.29 39.20
N TRP A 102 -24.14 5.35 39.71
CA TRP A 102 -23.79 5.27 41.11
C TRP A 102 -22.93 6.46 41.55
N ASP A 103 -22.15 7.04 40.68
CA ASP A 103 -21.30 8.18 40.98
C ASP A 103 -22.10 9.50 41.14
N LEU A 104 -23.39 9.45 40.74
CA LEU A 104 -24.31 10.57 40.97
C LEU A 104 -24.71 10.72 42.43
N PHE A 105 -24.56 9.68 43.23
CA PHE A 105 -24.87 9.68 44.65
C PHE A 105 -23.60 9.93 45.48
N ARG A 106 -23.40 11.18 45.87
CA ARG A 106 -22.26 11.56 46.72
C ARG A 106 -22.74 11.73 48.13
N ILE A 107 -22.26 10.87 49.06
CA ILE A 107 -22.53 10.94 50.49
C ILE A 107 -21.30 11.57 51.14
N HIS A 108 -21.49 12.70 51.79
CA HIS A 108 -20.45 13.37 52.55
C HIS A 108 -20.86 13.32 54.05
N GLY A 109 -19.98 12.74 54.84
CA GLY A 109 -20.07 12.79 56.30
C GLY A 109 -19.00 13.74 56.84
N ASN A 110 -19.38 14.75 57.61
CA ASN A 110 -18.45 15.59 58.34
C ASN A 110 -18.68 15.47 59.83
N TYR A 111 -17.57 15.27 60.58
CA TYR A 111 -17.53 15.31 62.00
C TYR A 111 -16.43 16.32 62.40
N SER A 112 -16.83 17.34 63.21
CA SER A 112 -15.86 18.23 63.79
C SER A 112 -16.12 18.41 65.28
N TYR A 113 -15.06 18.27 66.04
CA TYR A 113 -15.04 18.54 67.47
C TYR A 113 -13.94 19.56 67.77
N GLY A 114 -14.28 20.63 68.48
CA GLY A 114 -13.30 21.63 68.82
C GLY A 114 -13.72 22.45 69.99
N LYS A 115 -12.74 23.01 70.74
CA LYS A 115 -12.93 24.04 71.76
C LYS A 115 -12.62 25.38 71.09
N TYR A 116 -13.61 26.25 71.02
CA TYR A 116 -13.46 27.58 70.47
C TYR A 116 -13.63 28.59 71.61
N ASN A 117 -12.71 29.53 71.73
CA ASN A 117 -12.86 30.69 72.58
C ASN A 117 -13.60 31.79 71.78
N MET A 118 -14.86 32.03 72.12
CA MET A 118 -15.58 33.16 71.55
C MET A 118 -15.16 34.45 72.25
N ILE A 119 -14.60 35.35 71.46
CA ILE A 119 -14.44 36.75 71.88
C ILE A 119 -15.74 37.49 71.58
N GLY A 120 -16.57 37.66 72.63
CA GLY A 120 -17.78 38.42 72.49
C GLY A 120 -17.50 39.91 72.62
N ASN A 121 -17.73 40.66 71.53
CA ASN A 121 -17.76 42.12 71.60
C ASN A 121 -19.15 42.54 72.11
N ALA A 122 -19.25 42.86 73.40
CA ALA A 122 -20.42 43.57 73.93
C ALA A 122 -20.05 45.07 73.92
N SER A 123 -20.52 45.78 72.90
CA SER A 123 -20.48 47.23 72.88
C SER A 123 -21.87 47.72 73.35
N SER A 124 -21.94 48.25 74.59
CA SER A 124 -23.05 49.08 74.98
C SER A 124 -22.55 50.56 75.02
N GLU A 125 -23.42 51.43 74.54
CA GLU A 125 -23.17 52.84 74.20
C GLU A 125 -22.65 53.74 75.33
N TYR A 126 -22.46 53.14 76.52
CA TYR A 126 -22.06 53.93 77.77
C TYR A 126 -20.87 53.33 78.54
N THR A 127 -20.14 52.37 78.06
CA THR A 127 -18.97 51.86 78.75
C THR A 127 -17.78 51.73 77.80
N PRO A 128 -16.60 52.33 78.14
CA PRO A 128 -15.43 52.19 77.32
C PRO A 128 -15.02 50.70 77.25
N LEU A 129 -14.63 50.27 76.09
CA LEU A 129 -14.20 48.98 75.67
C LEU A 129 -13.43 48.21 76.74
N TYR A 130 -14.11 47.41 77.56
CA TYR A 130 -13.52 46.30 78.30
C TYR A 130 -13.71 45.06 77.45
N GLN A 131 -12.65 44.65 76.81
CA GLN A 131 -12.57 43.29 76.22
C GLN A 131 -12.56 42.34 77.43
N THR A 132 -13.73 41.91 77.84
CA THR A 132 -13.88 40.78 78.74
C THR A 132 -13.68 39.56 77.89
N ALA A 133 -12.45 39.05 77.88
CA ALA A 133 -12.23 37.68 77.41
C ALA A 133 -12.96 36.70 78.34
N MET A 134 -14.21 36.55 78.18
CA MET A 134 -14.90 35.37 78.74
C MET A 134 -14.36 34.16 78.04
N SER A 135 -13.33 33.52 78.60
CA SER A 135 -12.87 32.22 78.19
C SER A 135 -13.85 31.14 78.69
N SER A 136 -15.05 31.18 78.20
CA SER A 136 -15.93 30.00 78.30
C SER A 136 -15.54 29.08 77.17
N ALA A 137 -14.75 28.04 77.48
CA ALA A 137 -14.44 26.99 76.49
C ALA A 137 -15.75 26.31 76.08
N GLN A 138 -16.28 26.74 74.95
CA GLN A 138 -17.48 26.17 74.38
C GLN A 138 -17.10 24.96 73.53
N HIS A 139 -17.58 23.80 73.92
CA HIS A 139 -17.43 22.57 73.16
C HIS A 139 -18.43 22.61 71.98
N ASN A 140 -17.92 22.62 70.78
CA ASN A 140 -18.77 22.58 69.60
C ASN A 140 -18.67 21.20 68.95
N TYR A 141 -19.81 20.57 68.78
CA TYR A 141 -19.96 19.28 68.09
C TYR A 141 -20.73 19.54 66.80
N ASN A 142 -20.12 19.24 65.69
CA ASN A 142 -20.82 19.32 64.40
C ASN A 142 -20.77 17.95 63.73
N VAL A 143 -21.93 17.37 63.56
CA VAL A 143 -22.12 16.10 62.83
C VAL A 143 -23.06 16.41 61.68
N GLY A 144 -22.59 16.23 60.46
CA GLY A 144 -23.39 16.48 59.27
C GLY A 144 -23.27 15.32 58.30
N ALA A 145 -24.38 14.94 57.69
CA ALA A 145 -24.42 14.06 56.50
C ALA A 145 -25.17 14.78 55.41
N SER A 146 -24.59 14.82 54.21
CA SER A 146 -25.22 15.42 53.02
C SER A 146 -25.19 14.45 51.86
N VAL A 147 -26.30 14.41 51.11
CA VAL A 147 -26.42 13.66 49.85
C VAL A 147 -26.61 14.69 48.75
N THR A 148 -25.65 14.73 47.78
CA THR A 148 -25.73 15.62 46.65
C THR A 148 -26.14 14.83 45.41
N ILE A 149 -27.25 15.20 44.77
CA ILE A 149 -27.77 14.59 43.54
C ILE A 149 -27.80 15.68 42.46
N PRO A 150 -26.93 15.59 41.43
CA PRO A 150 -26.92 16.56 40.30
C PRO A 150 -28.07 16.27 39.34
N LEU A 151 -29.18 16.96 39.48
CA LEU A 151 -30.41 16.77 38.67
C LEU A 151 -30.18 16.96 37.17
N GLY A 152 -29.27 17.88 36.79
CA GLY A 152 -28.90 18.12 35.40
C GLY A 152 -28.26 16.90 34.70
N GLU A 153 -27.39 16.18 35.39
CA GLU A 153 -26.77 14.98 34.85
C GLU A 153 -27.79 13.84 34.75
N PHE A 154 -28.70 13.73 35.71
CA PHE A 154 -29.75 12.72 35.72
C PHE A 154 -30.69 12.85 34.49
N THR A 155 -31.12 14.06 34.17
CA THR A 155 -31.98 14.33 33.03
C THR A 155 -31.27 14.14 31.68
N ASN A 156 -30.02 14.49 31.59
CA ASN A 156 -29.20 14.36 30.36
C ASN A 156 -28.65 12.96 30.12
N ARG A 157 -28.68 12.08 31.13
CA ARG A 157 -28.14 10.72 31.05
C ARG A 157 -28.69 9.94 29.85
N LYS A 158 -30.00 9.99 29.62
CA LYS A 158 -30.63 9.29 28.50
C LYS A 158 -30.09 9.75 27.15
N LYS A 159 -29.86 11.06 26.99
CA LYS A 159 -29.25 11.63 25.77
C LYS A 159 -27.80 11.22 25.63
N LYS A 160 -27.03 11.22 26.72
CA LYS A 160 -25.62 10.80 26.75
C LYS A 160 -25.48 9.33 26.34
N LEU A 161 -26.28 8.41 26.89
CA LEU A 161 -26.28 7.01 26.49
C LEU A 161 -26.71 6.79 25.03
N LYS A 162 -27.63 7.64 24.52
CA LYS A 162 -28.03 7.59 23.11
C LYS A 162 -26.90 8.03 22.21
N LYS A 163 -26.11 9.04 22.61
CA LYS A 163 -24.90 9.45 21.89
C LYS A 163 -23.91 8.30 21.75
N TYR A 164 -23.54 7.61 22.83
CA TYR A 164 -22.63 6.45 22.75
C TYR A 164 -23.14 5.33 21.83
N LYS A 165 -24.46 5.14 21.73
CA LYS A 165 -25.01 4.18 20.77
C LYS A 165 -24.80 4.62 19.33
N TYR A 166 -24.97 5.90 19.04
CA TYR A 166 -24.69 6.45 17.72
C TYR A 166 -23.20 6.41 17.36
N ASP A 167 -22.34 6.65 18.34
CA ASP A 167 -20.88 6.54 18.16
C ASP A 167 -20.50 5.09 17.78
N ILE A 168 -21.11 4.07 18.43
CA ILE A 168 -20.92 2.66 18.08
C ILE A 168 -21.44 2.35 16.67
N GLU A 169 -22.61 2.85 16.31
CA GLU A 169 -23.22 2.66 14.99
C GLU A 169 -22.34 3.31 13.90
N GLN A 170 -21.79 4.48 14.15
CA GLN A 170 -20.84 5.13 13.26
C GLN A 170 -19.56 4.29 13.07
N LEU A 171 -19.00 3.73 14.15
CA LEU A 171 -17.85 2.84 14.06
C LEU A 171 -18.15 1.55 13.29
N GLN A 172 -19.39 1.04 13.35
CA GLN A 172 -19.82 -0.10 12.55
C GLN A 172 -19.82 0.23 11.06
N TYR A 173 -20.37 1.38 10.66
CA TYR A 173 -20.32 1.84 9.27
C TYR A 173 -18.90 2.09 8.79
N THR A 174 -18.04 2.66 9.63
CA THR A 174 -16.60 2.81 9.31
C THR A 174 -15.92 1.46 9.08
N LYS A 175 -16.25 0.44 9.89
CA LYS A 175 -15.73 -0.92 9.68
C LYS A 175 -16.23 -1.50 8.35
N GLU A 176 -17.51 -1.35 8.03
CA GLU A 176 -18.09 -1.81 6.76
C GLU A 176 -17.39 -1.14 5.57
N GLU A 177 -17.18 0.18 5.62
CA GLU A 177 -16.44 0.92 4.60
C GLU A 177 -14.99 0.38 4.44
N ILE A 178 -14.30 0.09 5.54
CA ILE A 178 -12.96 -0.51 5.51
C ILE A 178 -12.99 -1.88 4.81
N VAL A 179 -13.98 -2.70 5.12
CA VAL A 179 -14.15 -4.03 4.49
C VAL A 179 -14.40 -3.89 2.99
N GLU A 180 -15.34 -3.02 2.58
CA GLU A 180 -15.65 -2.77 1.17
C GLU A 180 -14.42 -2.26 0.40
N ASN A 181 -13.71 -1.29 0.94
CA ASN A 181 -12.49 -0.77 0.33
C ASN A 181 -11.41 -1.85 0.17
N ARG A 182 -11.27 -2.76 1.16
CA ARG A 182 -10.35 -3.89 1.05
C ARG A 182 -10.78 -4.89 -0.01
N GLN A 183 -12.08 -5.19 -0.08
CA GLN A 183 -12.63 -6.07 -1.13
C GLN A 183 -12.40 -5.51 -2.52
N LEU A 184 -12.56 -4.21 -2.72
CA LEU A 184 -12.27 -3.54 -4.00
C LEU A 184 -10.78 -3.63 -4.37
N MET A 185 -9.86 -3.40 -3.41
CA MET A 185 -8.43 -3.55 -3.64
C MET A 185 -8.03 -4.98 -4.01
N ILE A 186 -8.64 -5.98 -3.36
CA ILE A 186 -8.40 -7.39 -3.66
C ILE A 186 -8.96 -7.75 -5.04
N LEU A 187 -10.14 -7.27 -5.39
CA LEU A 187 -10.74 -7.48 -6.70
C LEU A 187 -9.85 -6.91 -7.81
N ASP A 188 -9.32 -5.71 -7.63
CA ASP A 188 -8.41 -5.07 -8.59
C ASP A 188 -7.11 -5.86 -8.74
N ALA A 189 -6.47 -6.24 -7.61
CA ALA A 189 -5.28 -7.06 -7.63
C ALA A 189 -5.52 -8.43 -8.28
N TYR A 190 -6.65 -9.10 -7.98
CA TYR A 190 -7.03 -10.38 -8.59
C TYR A 190 -7.23 -10.27 -10.10
N ASN A 191 -7.92 -9.22 -10.55
CA ASN A 191 -8.13 -8.96 -11.97
C ASN A 191 -6.80 -8.70 -12.69
N THR A 192 -5.89 -7.96 -12.06
CA THR A 192 -4.54 -7.70 -12.58
C THR A 192 -3.76 -9.01 -12.75
N VAL A 193 -3.76 -9.89 -11.74
CA VAL A 193 -3.11 -11.21 -11.84
C VAL A 193 -3.74 -12.04 -12.97
N THR A 194 -5.07 -12.09 -13.06
CA THR A 194 -5.78 -12.84 -14.09
C THR A 194 -5.46 -12.32 -15.49
N GLN A 195 -5.39 -11.00 -15.67
CA GLN A 195 -5.00 -10.37 -16.94
C GLN A 195 -3.56 -10.73 -17.32
N LEU A 196 -2.63 -10.65 -16.38
CA LEU A 196 -1.23 -10.98 -16.61
C LEU A 196 -1.04 -12.46 -16.93
N LEU A 197 -1.75 -13.36 -16.24
CA LEU A 197 -1.75 -14.80 -16.55
C LEU A 197 -2.27 -15.09 -17.96
N SER A 198 -3.29 -14.38 -18.42
CA SER A 198 -3.82 -14.56 -19.79
C SER A 198 -2.87 -14.06 -20.86
N THR A 199 -2.07 -13.03 -20.59
CA THR A 199 -1.17 -12.42 -21.57
C THR A 199 0.23 -13.03 -21.60
N ILE A 200 0.69 -13.63 -20.51
CA ILE A 200 2.05 -14.16 -20.42
C ILE A 200 2.31 -15.29 -21.38
N GLN A 201 1.32 -16.17 -21.60
CA GLN A 201 1.43 -17.28 -22.53
C GLN A 201 1.64 -16.78 -23.96
N ALA A 202 0.86 -15.78 -24.39
CA ALA A 202 1.01 -15.18 -25.72
C ALA A 202 2.38 -14.54 -25.91
N LYS A 203 2.93 -13.90 -24.86
CA LYS A 203 4.28 -13.32 -24.88
C LYS A 203 5.35 -14.41 -24.93
N ALA A 204 5.19 -15.51 -24.19
CA ALA A 204 6.10 -16.66 -24.25
C ALA A 204 6.13 -17.29 -25.65
N GLU A 205 4.96 -17.52 -26.25
CA GLU A 205 4.84 -18.03 -27.62
C GLU A 205 5.47 -17.08 -28.65
N SER A 206 5.25 -15.78 -28.50
CA SER A 206 5.88 -14.76 -29.34
C SER A 206 7.41 -14.79 -29.25
N ALA A 207 7.96 -14.83 -28.02
CA ALA A 207 9.41 -14.92 -27.80
C ALA A 207 10.00 -16.20 -28.40
N ALA A 208 9.31 -17.35 -28.22
CA ALA A 208 9.71 -18.63 -28.81
C ALA A 208 9.71 -18.61 -30.34
N LEU A 209 8.66 -18.00 -30.95
CA LEU A 209 8.54 -17.84 -32.40
C LEU A 209 9.68 -16.99 -32.97
N TYR A 210 9.97 -15.83 -32.38
CA TYR A 210 11.06 -14.97 -32.82
C TYR A 210 12.45 -15.64 -32.65
N ASN A 211 12.63 -16.42 -31.59
CA ASN A 211 13.84 -17.23 -31.41
C ASN A 211 14.00 -18.32 -32.49
N ALA A 212 12.93 -18.99 -32.86
CA ALA A 212 12.92 -19.98 -33.95
C ALA A 212 13.18 -19.30 -35.32
N GLN A 213 12.50 -18.19 -35.59
CA GLN A 213 12.66 -17.43 -36.82
C GLN A 213 14.10 -16.91 -36.98
N MET A 214 14.72 -16.46 -35.88
CA MET A 214 16.09 -15.96 -35.89
C MET A 214 17.09 -16.95 -36.44
N LYS A 215 16.98 -18.24 -36.10
CA LYS A 215 17.84 -19.31 -36.61
C LYS A 215 17.77 -19.42 -38.14
N ILE A 216 16.59 -19.24 -38.71
CA ILE A 216 16.40 -19.28 -40.18
C ILE A 216 17.00 -18.03 -40.81
N LEU A 217 16.85 -16.88 -40.20
CA LEU A 217 17.41 -15.61 -40.73
C LEU A 217 18.93 -15.58 -40.65
N GLU A 218 19.53 -16.10 -39.61
CA GLU A 218 20.99 -16.27 -39.49
C GLU A 218 21.53 -17.18 -40.59
N TYR A 219 20.84 -18.28 -40.87
CA TYR A 219 21.22 -19.16 -41.99
C TYR A 219 21.12 -18.45 -43.35
N ASN A 220 20.03 -17.68 -43.60
CA ASN A 220 19.86 -16.91 -44.84
C ASN A 220 20.91 -15.78 -44.97
N PHE A 221 21.32 -15.18 -43.86
CA PHE A 221 22.39 -14.17 -43.83
C PHE A 221 23.75 -14.79 -44.23
N ILE A 222 24.11 -15.96 -43.71
CA ILE A 222 25.34 -16.67 -44.12
C ILE A 222 25.31 -17.02 -45.59
N GLN A 223 24.14 -17.37 -46.18
CA GLN A 223 24.00 -17.65 -47.60
C GLN A 223 23.98 -16.44 -48.52
N GLY A 224 23.98 -15.21 -47.92
CA GLY A 224 23.91 -14.00 -48.71
C GLY A 224 22.51 -13.64 -49.24
N LYS A 225 21.46 -14.31 -48.77
CA LYS A 225 20.05 -14.04 -49.14
C LYS A 225 19.45 -12.90 -48.35
N LEU A 226 20.07 -12.52 -47.25
CA LEU A 226 19.63 -11.46 -46.35
C LEU A 226 20.80 -10.49 -46.14
N ASP A 227 20.52 -9.19 -46.12
CA ASP A 227 21.48 -8.16 -45.76
C ASP A 227 21.60 -7.95 -44.25
N ILE A 228 22.68 -7.29 -43.83
CA ILE A 228 22.93 -7.06 -42.39
C ILE A 228 21.91 -6.11 -41.74
N ALA A 229 21.38 -5.14 -42.51
CA ALA A 229 20.37 -4.20 -42.01
C ALA A 229 19.05 -4.93 -41.65
N SER A 230 18.60 -5.79 -42.57
CA SER A 230 17.41 -6.64 -42.33
C SER A 230 17.62 -7.60 -41.15
N LEU A 231 18.81 -8.21 -41.03
CA LEU A 231 19.14 -9.05 -39.88
C LEU A 231 19.09 -8.27 -38.56
N ALA A 232 19.64 -7.03 -38.53
CA ALA A 232 19.64 -6.17 -37.34
C ALA A 232 18.21 -5.81 -36.89
N ILE A 233 17.30 -5.50 -37.87
CA ILE A 233 15.89 -5.22 -37.56
C ILE A 233 15.23 -6.43 -36.90
N GLU A 234 15.42 -7.62 -37.47
CA GLU A 234 14.79 -8.84 -36.91
C GLU A 234 15.37 -9.24 -35.54
N ARG A 235 16.67 -9.00 -35.32
CA ARG A 235 17.31 -9.13 -34.00
C ARG A 235 16.68 -8.18 -32.96
N SER A 236 16.46 -6.93 -33.35
CA SER A 236 15.80 -5.97 -32.46
C SER A 236 14.38 -6.40 -32.10
N ARG A 237 13.62 -6.96 -33.07
CA ARG A 237 12.29 -7.53 -32.82
C ARG A 237 12.34 -8.73 -31.86
N ARG A 238 13.29 -9.66 -32.07
CA ARG A 238 13.53 -10.77 -31.15
C ARG A 238 13.86 -10.28 -29.75
N SER A 239 14.82 -9.37 -29.61
CA SER A 239 15.22 -8.80 -28.33
C SER A 239 14.02 -8.14 -27.62
N GLY A 240 13.21 -7.36 -28.34
CA GLY A 240 11.99 -6.76 -27.82
C GLY A 240 10.97 -7.78 -27.31
N ALA A 241 10.75 -8.88 -28.05
CA ALA A 241 9.84 -9.94 -27.65
C ALA A 241 10.33 -10.67 -26.38
N VAL A 242 11.63 -11.02 -26.33
CA VAL A 242 12.24 -11.67 -25.16
C VAL A 242 12.20 -10.78 -23.93
N THR A 243 12.52 -9.48 -24.07
CA THR A 243 12.42 -8.51 -22.97
C THR A 243 10.98 -8.37 -22.50
N SER A 244 10.02 -8.22 -23.42
CA SER A 244 8.59 -8.10 -23.06
C SER A 244 8.06 -9.31 -22.32
N TYR A 245 8.54 -10.52 -22.64
CA TYR A 245 8.21 -11.72 -21.91
C TYR A 245 8.83 -11.73 -20.49
N ALA A 246 10.12 -11.36 -20.37
CA ALA A 246 10.80 -11.28 -19.07
C ALA A 246 10.14 -10.25 -18.15
N GLU A 247 9.80 -9.07 -18.69
CA GLU A 247 9.05 -8.04 -17.94
C GLU A 247 7.69 -8.53 -17.48
N ALA A 248 6.97 -9.26 -18.35
CA ALA A 248 5.66 -9.81 -17.98
C ALA A 248 5.75 -10.82 -16.83
N ARG A 249 6.82 -11.66 -16.80
CA ARG A 249 7.07 -12.57 -15.69
C ARG A 249 7.29 -11.81 -14.37
N VAL A 250 8.10 -10.76 -14.38
CA VAL A 250 8.33 -9.91 -13.20
C VAL A 250 7.05 -9.23 -12.75
N GLN A 251 6.28 -8.67 -13.68
CA GLN A 251 4.99 -8.02 -13.39
C GLN A 251 4.00 -8.99 -12.77
N LEU A 252 3.90 -10.21 -13.32
CA LEU A 252 3.03 -11.26 -12.78
C LEU A 252 3.45 -11.65 -11.36
N HIS A 253 4.75 -11.87 -11.13
CA HIS A 253 5.26 -12.19 -9.80
C HIS A 253 4.91 -11.08 -8.79
N ASN A 254 5.17 -9.83 -9.15
CA ASN A 254 4.86 -8.69 -8.28
C ASN A 254 3.35 -8.58 -7.98
N ALA A 255 2.50 -8.81 -8.98
CA ALA A 255 1.05 -8.79 -8.80
C ALA A 255 0.57 -9.92 -7.87
N ILE A 256 1.14 -11.13 -7.99
CA ILE A 256 0.83 -12.25 -7.10
C ILE A 256 1.28 -11.94 -5.66
N VAL A 257 2.51 -11.47 -5.47
CA VAL A 257 3.00 -11.06 -4.14
C VAL A 257 2.13 -9.96 -3.54
N GLN A 258 1.70 -8.99 -4.34
CA GLN A 258 0.78 -7.95 -3.88
C GLN A 258 -0.55 -8.55 -3.41
N LEU A 259 -1.11 -9.51 -4.14
CA LEU A 259 -2.35 -10.19 -3.77
C LEU A 259 -2.17 -11.00 -2.48
N GLU A 260 -1.05 -11.73 -2.33
CA GLU A 260 -0.69 -12.44 -1.10
C GLU A 260 -0.57 -11.51 0.11
N MET A 261 0.09 -10.36 -0.06
CA MET A 261 0.24 -9.36 1.01
C MET A 261 -1.09 -8.72 1.42
N LEU A 262 -2.03 -8.53 0.47
CA LEU A 262 -3.35 -7.98 0.75
C LEU A 262 -4.25 -8.96 1.50
N THR A 263 -4.13 -10.25 1.22
CA THR A 263 -5.05 -11.28 1.69
C THR A 263 -4.44 -12.21 2.73
N ASN A 264 -3.11 -12.21 2.87
CA ASN A 264 -2.34 -13.18 3.67
C ASN A 264 -2.58 -14.65 3.27
N VAL A 265 -3.08 -14.88 2.04
CA VAL A 265 -3.27 -16.20 1.45
C VAL A 265 -2.07 -16.50 0.57
N ARG A 266 -1.32 -17.57 0.87
CA ARG A 266 -0.17 -17.98 0.06
C ARG A 266 -0.64 -18.65 -1.21
N ILE A 267 -0.16 -18.16 -2.35
CA ILE A 267 -0.42 -18.69 -3.70
C ILE A 267 0.86 -19.37 -4.21
N ILE A 268 2.01 -18.76 -3.94
CA ILE A 268 3.32 -19.29 -4.30
C ILE A 268 3.75 -20.28 -3.21
N ASN A 269 3.83 -21.56 -3.54
CA ASN A 269 4.45 -22.55 -2.67
C ASN A 269 5.97 -22.39 -2.78
N GLU A 270 6.61 -21.78 -1.80
CA GLU A 270 8.07 -21.89 -1.62
C GLU A 270 8.38 -23.37 -1.30
N LYS A 271 9.07 -24.03 -2.26
CA LYS A 271 9.65 -25.36 -2.04
C LYS A 271 10.92 -25.26 -1.21
#